data_51b24bda4ffe13611c9a8886c6b36814
#
_entry.id   51b24bda4ffe13611c9a8886c6b36814
#
_cell.length_a   1.000
_cell.length_b   1.000
_cell.length_c   1.000
_cell.angle_alpha   90.00
_cell.angle_beta   90.00
_cell.angle_gamma   90.00
#
_symmetry.space_group_name_H-M   'P 1'
#
loop_
_entity.id
_entity.type
_entity.pdbx_description
1 polymer ?
#
loop_
_entity_poly.entity_id
_entity_poly.type
_entity_poly.pdbx_seq_one_letter_code
_entity_poly.pdbx_strand_id
1 'polypeptide(L)'
;MKKNYFSFAILAASFCVMASCGSKSADNAGGADSTELAPEAEETVENLPATKTSFEQKNFIVSVPEGWNTTPNPDASRSDIMLFKGDMENIMSSPVMMINVDAPAEGMTFDEAFKALQADSGAQAIDDVTIGGKTYKGLVLTEGEIIGTILAREEGDKVIALTITNSGLDNPEVRTIIQSIKVK
;
A
#
# COMPACT_ATOMS: atom_id res chain seq x y z
N MET A 1 -8.05 -16.51 28.73
CA MET A 1 -8.43 -16.02 27.40
C MET A 1 -7.45 -14.92 27.01
N LYS A 2 -6.48 -15.22 26.12
CA LYS A 2 -5.47 -14.25 25.67
C LYS A 2 -6.08 -13.51 24.48
N LYS A 3 -6.36 -12.21 24.63
CA LYS A 3 -6.77 -11.34 23.55
C LYS A 3 -5.54 -11.09 22.68
N ASN A 4 -5.49 -11.73 21.52
CA ASN A 4 -4.51 -11.41 20.50
C ASN A 4 -5.00 -10.11 19.84
N TYR A 5 -4.48 -8.98 20.29
CA TYR A 5 -4.61 -7.74 19.57
C TYR A 5 -3.76 -7.83 18.31
N PHE A 6 -4.36 -7.54 17.18
CA PHE A 6 -3.67 -7.32 15.92
C PHE A 6 -2.75 -6.12 16.13
N SER A 7 -1.51 -6.39 16.54
CA SER A 7 -0.50 -5.33 16.66
C SER A 7 0.02 -5.02 15.26
N PHE A 8 -0.67 -4.10 14.55
CA PHE A 8 0.00 -3.32 13.54
C PHE A 8 1.03 -2.45 14.27
N ALA A 9 2.23 -2.94 14.38
CA ALA A 9 3.35 -2.12 14.81
C ALA A 9 3.67 -1.14 13.65
N ILE A 10 2.93 -0.04 13.60
CA ILE A 10 3.33 1.13 12.83
C ILE A 10 4.51 1.68 13.62
N LEU A 11 5.70 1.56 13.05
CA LEU A 11 6.90 2.19 13.58
C LEU A 11 6.75 3.70 13.33
N ALA A 12 6.10 4.39 14.29
CA ALA A 12 6.09 5.85 14.34
C ALA A 12 7.48 6.31 14.79
N ALA A 13 8.36 6.56 13.83
CA ALA A 13 9.59 7.30 14.10
C ALA A 13 9.24 8.78 14.16
N SER A 14 9.05 9.30 15.38
CA SER A 14 8.88 10.72 15.64
C SER A 14 10.15 11.49 15.26
N PHE A 15 10.09 12.26 14.19
CA PHE A 15 11.04 13.32 13.92
C PHE A 15 10.32 14.67 13.98
N CYS A 16 10.54 15.38 15.08
CA CYS A 16 10.22 16.80 15.18
C CYS A 16 11.24 17.60 14.37
N VAL A 17 10.80 18.33 13.35
CA VAL A 17 11.54 19.51 12.85
C VAL A 17 10.58 20.64 12.49
N MET A 18 10.97 21.80 12.90
CA MET A 18 10.32 23.10 13.05
C MET A 18 9.82 23.76 11.77
N ALA A 19 8.82 24.58 12.00
CA ALA A 19 8.13 25.47 11.08
C ALA A 19 9.01 26.44 10.30
N SER A 20 8.57 26.81 9.10
CA SER A 20 8.75 28.16 8.57
C SER A 20 7.61 28.56 7.66
N CYS A 21 7.04 29.70 7.95
CA CYS A 21 5.94 30.41 7.29
C CYS A 21 6.28 30.91 5.89
N GLY A 22 5.26 31.01 5.04
CA GLY A 22 5.33 31.84 3.83
C GLY A 22 4.01 31.87 3.06
N SER A 23 3.22 32.90 3.30
CA SER A 23 1.96 33.24 2.66
C SER A 23 2.09 33.73 1.21
N LYS A 24 1.13 33.46 0.32
CA LYS A 24 0.25 34.46 -0.32
C LYS A 24 -0.71 33.90 -1.35
N SER A 25 -1.91 34.46 -1.25
CA SER A 25 -3.11 34.33 -2.04
C SER A 25 -2.98 34.66 -3.54
N ALA A 26 -3.86 34.11 -4.38
CA ALA A 26 -4.66 34.91 -5.33
C ALA A 26 -5.79 34.05 -5.96
N ASP A 27 -7.00 34.61 -5.88
CA ASP A 27 -8.24 34.18 -6.53
C ASP A 27 -8.11 34.08 -8.07
N ASN A 28 -8.84 33.16 -8.69
CA ASN A 28 -9.73 33.57 -9.78
C ASN A 28 -10.83 32.53 -10.07
N ALA A 29 -12.06 33.06 -10.16
CA ALA A 29 -13.25 32.36 -10.52
C ALA A 29 -13.41 32.21 -12.05
N GLY A 30 -14.12 31.17 -12.49
CA GLY A 30 -14.57 31.06 -13.87
C GLY A 30 -15.19 29.70 -14.17
N GLY A 31 -16.55 29.63 -14.14
CA GLY A 31 -17.26 28.41 -14.46
C GLY A 31 -17.33 28.15 -15.96
N ALA A 32 -17.55 26.89 -16.30
CA ALA A 32 -18.34 26.48 -17.47
C ALA A 32 -18.70 24.99 -17.32
N ASP A 33 -19.98 24.76 -17.32
CA ASP A 33 -20.69 23.50 -17.51
C ASP A 33 -20.22 22.78 -18.79
N SER A 34 -19.83 21.53 -18.68
CA SER A 34 -19.77 20.59 -19.79
C SER A 34 -19.90 19.18 -19.27
N THR A 35 -21.10 18.66 -19.39
CA THR A 35 -21.42 17.23 -19.28
C THR A 35 -20.65 16.49 -20.37
N GLU A 36 -19.52 15.89 -20.05
CA GLU A 36 -18.80 14.98 -20.92
C GLU A 36 -18.83 13.59 -20.34
N LEU A 37 -19.41 12.70 -21.12
CA LEU A 37 -19.53 11.26 -20.88
C LEU A 37 -18.16 10.69 -20.51
N ALA A 38 -18.07 10.01 -19.37
CA ALA A 38 -16.87 9.30 -18.95
C ALA A 38 -16.48 8.30 -20.06
N PRO A 39 -15.25 8.32 -20.55
CA PRO A 39 -14.76 7.25 -21.40
C PRO A 39 -14.64 5.99 -20.59
N GLU A 40 -15.29 4.93 -21.09
CA GLU A 40 -15.07 3.55 -20.69
C GLU A 40 -13.55 3.32 -20.65
N ALA A 41 -13.03 2.98 -19.46
CA ALA A 41 -11.60 2.78 -19.26
C ALA A 41 -11.17 1.59 -20.13
N GLU A 42 -10.60 1.85 -21.29
CA GLU A 42 -9.83 0.86 -22.02
C GLU A 42 -8.74 0.34 -21.09
N GLU A 43 -8.76 -0.96 -20.78
CA GLU A 43 -7.65 -1.63 -20.11
C GLU A 43 -6.41 -1.46 -20.98
N THR A 44 -5.63 -0.43 -20.72
CA THR A 44 -4.29 -0.31 -21.29
C THR A 44 -3.51 -1.52 -20.81
N VAL A 45 -3.12 -2.38 -21.75
CA VAL A 45 -2.20 -3.50 -21.47
C VAL A 45 -0.91 -2.87 -20.94
N GLU A 46 -0.79 -2.82 -19.61
CA GLU A 46 0.40 -2.29 -18.97
C GLU A 46 1.59 -3.19 -19.34
N ASN A 47 2.59 -2.62 -19.93
CA ASN A 47 3.86 -3.31 -20.18
C ASN A 47 4.63 -3.40 -18.84
N LEU A 48 4.23 -4.32 -17.99
CA LEU A 48 4.79 -4.50 -16.66
C LEU A 48 6.12 -5.25 -16.72
N PRO A 49 7.10 -4.88 -15.87
CA PRO A 49 8.37 -5.58 -15.81
C PRO A 49 8.20 -7.04 -15.38
N ALA A 50 9.02 -7.93 -15.94
CA ALA A 50 8.99 -9.34 -15.58
C ALA A 50 9.46 -9.55 -14.13
N THR A 51 8.79 -10.47 -13.41
CA THR A 51 9.23 -10.90 -12.08
C THR A 51 10.38 -11.89 -12.19
N LYS A 52 11.35 -11.83 -11.26
CA LYS A 52 12.53 -12.72 -11.21
C LYS A 52 12.59 -13.59 -9.98
N THR A 53 12.16 -13.09 -8.83
CA THR A 53 12.26 -13.79 -7.54
C THR A 53 10.89 -13.92 -6.92
N SER A 54 10.61 -15.06 -6.29
CA SER A 54 9.37 -15.30 -5.56
C SER A 54 9.67 -15.60 -4.10
N PHE A 55 8.85 -15.02 -3.22
CA PHE A 55 8.88 -15.26 -1.79
C PHE A 55 7.57 -15.93 -1.36
N GLU A 56 7.69 -16.99 -0.60
CA GLU A 56 6.55 -17.72 -0.06
C GLU A 56 6.39 -17.40 1.43
N GLN A 57 5.19 -16.98 1.81
CA GLN A 57 4.79 -16.70 3.18
C GLN A 57 3.67 -17.64 3.60
N LYS A 58 3.29 -17.62 4.88
CA LYS A 58 2.24 -18.49 5.44
C LYS A 58 0.96 -18.50 4.61
N ASN A 59 0.45 -17.34 4.26
CA ASN A 59 -0.86 -17.16 3.63
C ASN A 59 -0.80 -16.72 2.16
N PHE A 60 0.39 -16.44 1.61
CA PHE A 60 0.52 -15.94 0.24
C PHE A 60 1.89 -16.23 -0.39
N ILE A 61 1.95 -16.04 -1.70
CA ILE A 61 3.17 -16.00 -2.49
C ILE A 61 3.20 -14.63 -3.18
N VAL A 62 4.38 -14.01 -3.24
CA VAL A 62 4.60 -12.76 -3.98
C VAL A 62 5.84 -12.91 -4.85
N SER A 63 5.80 -12.33 -6.04
CA SER A 63 6.94 -12.31 -6.97
C SER A 63 7.34 -10.87 -7.25
N VAL A 64 8.66 -10.64 -7.33
CA VAL A 64 9.23 -9.30 -7.46
C VAL A 64 10.09 -9.16 -8.72
N PRO A 65 10.19 -7.97 -9.31
CA PRO A 65 11.14 -7.66 -10.38
C PRO A 65 12.59 -7.71 -9.89
N GLU A 66 13.52 -7.59 -10.83
CA GLU A 66 14.95 -7.50 -10.52
C GLU A 66 15.26 -6.27 -9.66
N GLY A 67 16.18 -6.46 -8.69
CA GLY A 67 16.63 -5.40 -7.77
C GLY A 67 15.71 -5.18 -6.56
N TRP A 68 14.59 -5.92 -6.45
CA TRP A 68 13.79 -5.97 -5.24
C TRP A 68 14.26 -7.09 -4.32
N ASN A 69 14.38 -6.79 -3.05
CA ASN A 69 14.88 -7.66 -1.99
C ASN A 69 13.92 -7.69 -0.81
N THR A 70 14.20 -8.58 0.13
CA THR A 70 13.56 -8.64 1.45
C THR A 70 14.63 -8.68 2.54
N THR A 71 14.21 -8.56 3.80
CA THR A 71 15.11 -8.76 4.94
C THR A 71 15.79 -10.13 4.87
N PRO A 72 17.06 -10.24 5.31
CA PRO A 72 17.74 -11.52 5.36
C PRO A 72 16.94 -12.58 6.13
N ASN A 73 16.83 -13.77 5.54
CA ASN A 73 16.11 -14.91 6.11
C ASN A 73 14.64 -14.60 6.47
N PRO A 74 13.79 -14.27 5.50
CA PRO A 74 12.38 -14.03 5.75
C PRO A 74 11.74 -15.27 6.37
N ASP A 75 10.99 -15.08 7.45
CA ASP A 75 10.31 -16.18 8.13
C ASP A 75 9.03 -16.56 7.36
N ALA A 76 9.09 -17.67 6.64
CA ALA A 76 7.97 -18.16 5.83
C ALA A 76 6.73 -18.55 6.66
N SER A 77 6.84 -18.66 7.99
CA SER A 77 5.70 -18.92 8.88
C SER A 77 4.88 -17.66 9.19
N ARG A 78 5.36 -16.48 8.80
CA ARG A 78 4.66 -15.22 8.99
C ARG A 78 3.65 -14.96 7.89
N SER A 79 2.67 -14.13 8.19
CA SER A 79 1.66 -13.63 7.26
C SER A 79 2.02 -12.28 6.63
N ASP A 80 3.24 -11.79 6.88
CA ASP A 80 3.74 -10.50 6.39
C ASP A 80 5.15 -10.62 5.80
N ILE A 81 5.49 -9.68 4.91
CA ILE A 81 6.83 -9.51 4.35
C ILE A 81 7.09 -8.04 4.07
N MET A 82 8.33 -7.60 4.26
CA MET A 82 8.82 -6.30 3.81
C MET A 82 9.70 -6.49 2.58
N LEU A 83 9.36 -5.80 1.52
CA LEU A 83 10.09 -5.73 0.26
C LEU A 83 10.67 -4.33 0.07
N PHE A 84 11.87 -4.22 -0.47
CA PHE A 84 12.50 -2.93 -0.79
C PHE A 84 13.34 -3.04 -2.04
N LYS A 85 13.52 -1.92 -2.73
CA LYS A 85 14.36 -1.86 -3.92
C LYS A 85 15.78 -1.45 -3.55
N GLY A 86 16.79 -2.21 -4.05
CA GLY A 86 18.20 -1.95 -3.79
C GLY A 86 18.68 -2.53 -2.46
N ASP A 87 19.60 -1.83 -1.80
CA ASP A 87 20.27 -2.30 -0.60
C ASP A 87 19.60 -1.79 0.69
N MET A 88 19.71 -2.57 1.76
CA MET A 88 19.14 -2.24 3.07
C MET A 88 19.65 -0.90 3.62
N GLU A 89 20.89 -0.52 3.28
CA GLU A 89 21.49 0.74 3.73
C GLU A 89 20.75 1.99 3.20
N ASN A 90 20.06 1.86 2.06
CA ASN A 90 19.33 2.92 1.38
C ASN A 90 17.81 2.81 1.56
N ILE A 91 17.34 1.97 2.46
CA ILE A 91 15.90 1.66 2.61
C ILE A 91 15.04 2.91 2.88
N MET A 92 15.58 3.92 3.57
CA MET A 92 14.86 5.16 3.91
C MET A 92 14.52 6.03 2.68
N SER A 93 15.24 5.86 1.58
CA SER A 93 15.04 6.60 0.32
C SER A 93 14.59 5.73 -0.84
N SER A 94 14.59 4.43 -0.64
CA SER A 94 14.19 3.46 -1.67
C SER A 94 12.69 3.17 -1.59
N PRO A 95 12.06 2.73 -2.70
CA PRO A 95 10.72 2.16 -2.66
C PRO A 95 10.65 0.99 -1.67
N VAL A 96 9.69 1.04 -0.76
CA VAL A 96 9.41 -0.02 0.21
C VAL A 96 7.96 -0.44 0.10
N MET A 97 7.70 -1.72 0.18
CA MET A 97 6.36 -2.29 0.25
C MET A 97 6.28 -3.30 1.39
N MET A 98 5.36 -3.07 2.30
CA MET A 98 4.97 -4.08 3.29
C MET A 98 3.69 -4.76 2.82
N ILE A 99 3.67 -6.08 2.85
CA ILE A 99 2.53 -6.92 2.49
C ILE A 99 2.14 -7.71 3.72
N ASN A 100 0.88 -7.65 4.09
CA ASN A 100 0.27 -8.51 5.11
C ASN A 100 -0.95 -9.18 4.50
N VAL A 101 -1.10 -10.50 4.73
CA VAL A 101 -2.27 -11.28 4.30
C VAL A 101 -2.70 -12.15 5.46
N ASP A 102 -3.81 -11.79 6.11
CA ASP A 102 -4.33 -12.56 7.24
C ASP A 102 -5.87 -12.44 7.32
N ALA A 103 -6.49 -13.30 8.11
CA ALA A 103 -7.90 -13.16 8.41
C ALA A 103 -8.14 -11.88 9.22
N PRO A 104 -9.27 -11.19 9.05
CA PRO A 104 -9.65 -10.09 9.92
C PRO A 104 -9.75 -10.58 11.37
N ALA A 105 -9.66 -9.66 12.34
CA ALA A 105 -9.84 -10.02 13.74
C ALA A 105 -11.21 -10.68 13.96
N GLU A 106 -11.26 -11.64 14.88
CA GLU A 106 -12.49 -12.40 15.16
C GLU A 106 -13.67 -11.47 15.43
N GLY A 107 -14.75 -11.65 14.66
CA GLY A 107 -15.97 -10.83 14.75
C GLY A 107 -15.91 -9.48 14.02
N MET A 108 -14.83 -9.19 13.29
CA MET A 108 -14.70 -7.99 12.45
C MET A 108 -14.98 -8.30 10.98
N THR A 109 -15.73 -7.43 10.34
CA THR A 109 -15.83 -7.39 8.87
C THR A 109 -14.62 -6.67 8.26
N PHE A 110 -14.40 -6.83 6.95
CA PHE A 110 -13.37 -6.09 6.22
C PHE A 110 -13.53 -4.57 6.37
N ASP A 111 -14.77 -4.07 6.26
CA ASP A 111 -15.04 -2.63 6.36
C ASP A 111 -14.74 -2.07 7.76
N GLU A 112 -15.02 -2.83 8.81
CA GLU A 112 -14.67 -2.44 10.18
C GLU A 112 -13.15 -2.45 10.39
N ALA A 113 -12.46 -3.48 9.89
CA ALA A 113 -10.99 -3.56 9.95
C ALA A 113 -10.33 -2.40 9.18
N PHE A 114 -10.84 -2.05 8.00
CA PHE A 114 -10.33 -0.94 7.20
C PHE A 114 -10.55 0.43 7.88
N LYS A 115 -11.74 0.64 8.48
CA LYS A 115 -12.02 1.86 9.26
C LYS A 115 -11.14 1.98 10.50
N ALA A 116 -10.88 0.86 11.19
CA ALA A 116 -9.97 0.83 12.32
C ALA A 116 -8.53 1.19 11.88
N LEU A 117 -8.07 0.63 10.77
CA LEU A 117 -6.76 0.96 10.19
C LEU A 117 -6.65 2.45 9.83
N GLN A 118 -7.70 3.03 9.23
CA GLN A 118 -7.76 4.45 8.91
C GLN A 118 -7.67 5.31 10.18
N ALA A 119 -8.44 4.97 11.20
CA ALA A 119 -8.47 5.72 12.46
C ALA A 119 -7.13 5.65 13.20
N ASP A 120 -6.52 4.47 13.26
CA ASP A 120 -5.26 4.24 13.98
C ASP A 120 -4.06 4.90 13.27
N SER A 121 -4.07 4.93 11.93
CA SER A 121 -3.01 5.54 11.14
C SER A 121 -3.15 7.05 10.97
N GLY A 122 -4.35 7.62 11.19
CA GLY A 122 -4.64 9.02 10.85
C GLY A 122 -4.63 9.32 9.34
N ALA A 123 -4.63 8.27 8.52
CA ALA A 123 -4.57 8.39 7.06
C ALA A 123 -5.88 8.89 6.46
N GLN A 124 -5.78 9.55 5.31
CA GLN A 124 -6.94 10.04 4.56
C GLN A 124 -7.38 9.01 3.52
N ALA A 125 -8.70 8.79 3.43
CA ALA A 125 -9.25 7.93 2.39
C ALA A 125 -9.05 8.58 1.01
N ILE A 126 -8.71 7.74 0.03
CA ILE A 126 -8.70 8.08 -1.40
C ILE A 126 -9.71 7.20 -2.14
N ASP A 127 -9.96 7.51 -3.39
CA ASP A 127 -10.82 6.69 -4.24
C ASP A 127 -10.28 5.26 -4.35
N ASP A 128 -11.17 4.31 -4.60
CA ASP A 128 -10.79 2.92 -4.79
C ASP A 128 -9.85 2.77 -6.00
N VAL A 129 -8.82 1.96 -5.85
CA VAL A 129 -7.77 1.78 -6.86
C VAL A 129 -7.89 0.40 -7.50
N THR A 130 -7.95 0.34 -8.82
CA THR A 130 -7.95 -0.94 -9.56
C THR A 130 -6.57 -1.25 -10.12
N ILE A 131 -6.03 -2.43 -9.77
CA ILE A 131 -4.74 -2.92 -10.24
C ILE A 131 -4.90 -4.38 -10.66
N GLY A 132 -4.63 -4.69 -11.93
CA GLY A 132 -4.75 -6.04 -12.48
C GLY A 132 -6.17 -6.61 -12.35
N GLY A 133 -7.19 -5.78 -12.57
CA GLY A 133 -8.60 -6.17 -12.46
C GLY A 133 -9.10 -6.39 -11.04
N LYS A 134 -8.30 -6.08 -10.02
CA LYS A 134 -8.66 -6.20 -8.60
C LYS A 134 -8.78 -4.83 -7.95
N THR A 135 -9.89 -4.56 -7.28
CA THR A 135 -10.18 -3.28 -6.63
C THR A 135 -9.72 -3.30 -5.18
N TYR A 136 -9.03 -2.25 -4.77
CA TYR A 136 -8.52 -2.01 -3.43
C TYR A 136 -9.12 -0.73 -2.87
N LYS A 137 -9.50 -0.72 -1.60
CA LYS A 137 -9.72 0.51 -0.84
C LYS A 137 -8.38 1.17 -0.54
N GLY A 138 -8.31 2.49 -0.68
CA GLY A 138 -7.07 3.23 -0.56
C GLY A 138 -7.06 4.25 0.57
N LEU A 139 -5.90 4.40 1.21
CA LEU A 139 -5.59 5.47 2.16
C LEU A 139 -4.26 6.09 1.80
N VAL A 140 -4.12 7.40 2.06
CA VAL A 140 -2.83 8.10 1.99
C VAL A 140 -2.45 8.56 3.38
N LEU A 141 -1.26 8.21 3.79
CA LEU A 141 -0.61 8.65 5.00
C LEU A 141 0.44 9.70 4.63
N THR A 142 0.39 10.85 5.31
CA THR A 142 1.40 11.91 5.17
C THR A 142 2.02 12.16 6.53
N GLU A 143 3.31 11.85 6.66
CA GLU A 143 4.09 12.09 7.87
C GLU A 143 5.35 12.87 7.50
N GLY A 144 5.31 14.19 7.70
CA GLY A 144 6.37 15.10 7.24
C GLY A 144 6.50 15.09 5.71
N GLU A 145 7.67 14.70 5.21
CA GLU A 145 7.94 14.56 3.78
C GLU A 145 7.64 13.15 3.22
N ILE A 146 7.33 12.20 4.11
CA ILE A 146 7.04 10.82 3.70
C ILE A 146 5.56 10.72 3.32
N ILE A 147 5.32 10.29 2.10
CA ILE A 147 3.99 9.95 1.62
C ILE A 147 3.93 8.42 1.51
N GLY A 148 2.99 7.85 2.25
CA GLY A 148 2.68 6.43 2.20
C GLY A 148 1.30 6.18 1.60
N THR A 149 1.17 5.15 0.79
CA THR A 149 -0.13 4.65 0.31
C THR A 149 -0.43 3.32 0.97
N ILE A 150 -1.62 3.20 1.53
CA ILE A 150 -2.12 1.94 2.07
C ILE A 150 -3.24 1.47 1.15
N LEU A 151 -3.16 0.23 0.69
CA LEU A 151 -4.20 -0.43 -0.08
C LEU A 151 -4.68 -1.65 0.67
N ALA A 152 -5.98 -1.89 0.69
CA ALA A 152 -6.54 -3.08 1.29
C ALA A 152 -7.69 -3.65 0.45
N ARG A 153 -7.77 -4.97 0.36
CA ARG A 153 -8.90 -5.69 -0.22
C ARG A 153 -9.13 -7.02 0.47
N GLU A 154 -10.34 -7.51 0.38
CA GLU A 154 -10.70 -8.85 0.81
C GLU A 154 -10.49 -9.85 -0.34
N GLU A 155 -9.99 -11.04 0.00
CA GLU A 155 -9.91 -12.19 -0.92
C GLU A 155 -10.19 -13.48 -0.15
N GLY A 156 -11.37 -14.05 -0.36
CA GLY A 156 -11.86 -15.20 0.41
C GLY A 156 -12.10 -14.84 1.88
N ASP A 157 -11.45 -15.54 2.77
CA ASP A 157 -11.49 -15.33 4.22
C ASP A 157 -10.34 -14.45 4.74
N LYS A 158 -9.57 -13.84 3.85
CA LYS A 158 -8.39 -13.05 4.18
C LYS A 158 -8.48 -11.61 3.69
N VAL A 159 -7.77 -10.75 4.37
CA VAL A 159 -7.53 -9.35 3.98
C VAL A 159 -6.08 -9.23 3.53
N ILE A 160 -5.90 -8.68 2.35
CA ILE A 160 -4.61 -8.23 1.84
C ILE A 160 -4.47 -6.76 2.20
N ALA A 161 -3.45 -6.43 2.97
CA ALA A 161 -3.09 -5.05 3.31
C ALA A 161 -1.68 -4.77 2.81
N LEU A 162 -1.53 -3.67 2.07
CA LEU A 162 -0.28 -3.23 1.46
C LEU A 162 0.04 -1.84 1.99
N THR A 163 1.28 -1.61 2.42
CA THR A 163 1.77 -0.25 2.71
C THR A 163 2.94 0.03 1.78
N ILE A 164 2.84 1.10 1.01
CA ILE A 164 3.83 1.50 0.00
C ILE A 164 4.38 2.85 0.41
N THR A 165 5.70 2.96 0.54
CA THR A 165 6.39 4.22 0.85
C THR A 165 7.50 4.49 -0.14
N ASN A 166 7.85 5.77 -0.31
CA ASN A 166 8.86 6.26 -1.25
C ASN A 166 8.61 5.85 -2.71
N SER A 167 7.35 5.57 -3.05
CA SER A 167 6.92 5.24 -4.42
C SER A 167 5.44 5.49 -4.58
N GLY A 168 5.02 5.83 -5.80
CA GLY A 168 3.62 5.96 -6.18
C GLY A 168 3.03 4.68 -6.78
N LEU A 169 1.71 4.68 -6.95
CA LEU A 169 0.97 3.60 -7.61
C LEU A 169 1.14 3.62 -9.15
N ASP A 170 1.74 4.65 -9.70
CA ASP A 170 2.15 4.78 -11.10
C ASP A 170 3.45 4.04 -11.41
N ASN A 171 4.20 3.62 -10.38
CA ASN A 171 5.42 2.83 -10.57
C ASN A 171 5.09 1.41 -11.09
N PRO A 172 5.55 1.04 -12.30
CA PRO A 172 5.20 -0.25 -12.90
C PRO A 172 5.74 -1.45 -12.13
N GLU A 173 6.87 -1.31 -11.40
CA GLU A 173 7.39 -2.39 -10.57
C GLU A 173 6.51 -2.64 -9.34
N VAL A 174 6.01 -1.57 -8.70
CA VAL A 174 5.04 -1.66 -7.60
C VAL A 174 3.77 -2.36 -8.08
N ARG A 175 3.22 -1.97 -9.23
CA ARG A 175 2.04 -2.62 -9.83
C ARG A 175 2.29 -4.09 -10.13
N THR A 176 3.47 -4.43 -10.67
CA THR A 176 3.86 -5.82 -10.91
C THR A 176 3.84 -6.66 -9.63
N ILE A 177 4.42 -6.14 -8.55
CA ILE A 177 4.43 -6.83 -7.25
C ILE A 177 3.00 -7.06 -6.76
N ILE A 178 2.16 -6.02 -6.78
CA ILE A 178 0.76 -6.12 -6.33
C ILE A 178 -0.01 -7.17 -7.14
N GLN A 179 0.15 -7.19 -8.46
CA GLN A 179 -0.52 -8.16 -9.33
C GLN A 179 -0.01 -9.60 -9.13
N SER A 180 1.22 -9.76 -8.66
CA SER A 180 1.84 -11.07 -8.44
C SER A 180 1.34 -11.79 -7.18
N ILE A 181 0.67 -11.08 -6.26
CA ILE A 181 0.22 -11.63 -4.98
C ILE A 181 -0.85 -12.71 -5.23
N LYS A 182 -0.55 -13.92 -4.72
CA LYS A 182 -1.44 -15.08 -4.76
C LYS A 182 -1.72 -15.53 -3.34
N VAL A 183 -2.96 -15.44 -2.90
CA VAL A 183 -3.43 -15.96 -1.60
C VAL A 183 -3.51 -17.47 -1.67
N LYS A 184 -3.14 -18.15 -0.56
CA LYS A 184 -3.19 -19.62 -0.41
C LYS A 184 -4.42 -20.06 0.33
#